data_4cf799c681ef83327f8dc09f9d481d99
#
_entry.id   4cf799c681ef83327f8dc09f9d481d99
#
_cell.length_a   1.000
_cell.length_b   1.000
_cell.length_c   1.000
_cell.angle_alpha   90.00
_cell.angle_beta   90.00
_cell.angle_gamma   90.00
#
_symmetry.space_group_name_H-M   'P 1'
#
loop_
_entity.id
_entity.type
_entity.pdbx_description
1 polymer ?
#
loop_
_entity_poly.entity_id
_entity_poly.type
_entity_poly.pdbx_seq_one_letter_code
_entity_poly.pdbx_strand_id
1 'polypeptide(L)'
;HIRAGAEAAGRDPSQLKMAAYFPTAVNDNETLARDAVRPYLAKFIGIHGYHPIMFEAGLTEEIIRPFKEALIQGKTAQVIPLVTDDIVDKLAIAGNAAYCKDKLAAINAAGVSMPIAFELPGRSPLELVNTLERELLA
;
A
#
# COMPACT_ATOMS: atom_id res chain seq x y z
N HIS A 1 -18.76 4.79 5.25
CA HIS A 1 -19.67 4.83 4.08
C HIS A 1 -20.21 3.45 3.69
N ILE A 2 -19.36 2.40 3.52
CA ILE A 2 -19.81 1.07 3.03
C ILE A 2 -20.79 0.42 4.01
N ARG A 3 -20.50 0.44 5.33
CA ARG A 3 -21.40 -0.10 6.35
C ARG A 3 -22.74 0.64 6.37
N ALA A 4 -22.71 1.96 6.37
CA ALA A 4 -23.92 2.79 6.33
C ALA A 4 -24.75 2.54 5.05
N GLY A 5 -24.11 2.30 3.92
CA GLY A 5 -24.78 1.92 2.69
C GLY A 5 -25.47 0.55 2.76
N ALA A 6 -24.84 -0.42 3.44
CA ALA A 6 -25.43 -1.72 3.67
C ALA A 6 -26.66 -1.64 4.57
N GLU A 7 -26.57 -0.92 5.69
CA GLU A 7 -27.67 -0.67 6.63
C GLU A 7 -28.85 0.00 5.92
N ALA A 8 -28.57 1.05 5.14
CA ALA A 8 -29.60 1.75 4.36
C ALA A 8 -30.29 0.84 3.33
N ALA A 9 -29.59 -0.18 2.82
CA ALA A 9 -30.11 -1.19 1.92
C ALA A 9 -30.76 -2.41 2.65
N GLY A 10 -30.89 -2.36 3.98
CA GLY A 10 -31.43 -3.47 4.78
C GLY A 10 -30.54 -4.71 4.81
N ARG A 11 -29.23 -4.56 4.53
CA ARG A 11 -28.26 -5.66 4.56
C ARG A 11 -27.47 -5.62 5.86
N ASP A 12 -27.11 -6.79 6.38
CA ASP A 12 -26.23 -6.90 7.54
C ASP A 12 -24.80 -6.51 7.17
N PRO A 13 -24.22 -5.42 7.75
CA PRO A 13 -22.85 -5.00 7.47
C PRO A 13 -21.80 -6.03 7.86
N SER A 14 -22.09 -6.94 8.80
CA SER A 14 -21.16 -7.99 9.23
C SER A 14 -20.89 -9.04 8.15
N GLN A 15 -21.80 -9.17 7.19
CA GLN A 15 -21.67 -10.08 6.04
C GLN A 15 -20.77 -9.50 4.93
N LEU A 16 -20.38 -8.23 5.03
CA LEU A 16 -19.54 -7.60 4.02
C LEU A 16 -18.07 -7.96 4.23
N LYS A 17 -17.46 -8.48 3.17
CA LYS A 17 -16.00 -8.65 3.12
C LYS A 17 -15.38 -7.37 2.59
N MET A 18 -14.54 -6.75 3.42
CA MET A 18 -13.79 -5.55 3.05
C MET A 18 -12.43 -5.98 2.50
N ALA A 19 -12.23 -5.79 1.19
CA ALA A 19 -10.96 -6.08 0.54
C ALA A 19 -10.20 -4.79 0.24
N ALA A 20 -8.89 -4.79 0.42
CA ALA A 20 -8.02 -3.69 0.02
C ALA A 20 -6.70 -4.22 -0.52
N TYR A 21 -6.18 -3.56 -1.57
CA TYR A 21 -4.91 -3.88 -2.20
C TYR A 21 -3.77 -3.11 -1.53
N PHE A 22 -2.66 -3.82 -1.26
CA PHE A 22 -1.46 -3.21 -0.70
C PHE A 22 -0.22 -3.63 -1.51
N PRO A 23 0.60 -2.68 -1.99
CA PRO A 23 1.93 -3.00 -2.47
C PRO A 23 2.72 -3.59 -1.29
N THR A 24 3.26 -4.80 -1.47
CA THR A 24 3.85 -5.57 -0.37
C THR A 24 5.27 -6.00 -0.73
N ALA A 25 6.18 -5.83 0.23
CA ALA A 25 7.54 -6.37 0.14
C ALA A 25 8.01 -6.81 1.53
N VAL A 26 8.42 -8.08 1.65
CA VAL A 26 8.95 -8.67 2.88
C VAL A 26 10.43 -9.00 2.68
N ASN A 27 11.29 -8.51 3.57
CA ASN A 27 12.72 -8.81 3.56
C ASN A 27 13.28 -8.59 4.96
N ASP A 28 14.20 -9.45 5.43
CA ASP A 28 14.87 -9.28 6.72
C ASP A 28 15.64 -7.95 6.80
N ASN A 29 16.15 -7.48 5.67
CA ASN A 29 16.67 -6.12 5.54
C ASN A 29 15.51 -5.17 5.21
N GLU A 30 15.02 -4.43 6.21
CA GLU A 30 13.90 -3.49 6.08
C GLU A 30 14.14 -2.42 5.02
N THR A 31 15.37 -1.94 4.86
CA THR A 31 15.71 -0.96 3.83
C THR A 31 15.45 -1.52 2.43
N LEU A 32 15.85 -2.77 2.17
CA LEU A 32 15.59 -3.43 0.89
C LEU A 32 14.09 -3.65 0.64
N ALA A 33 13.33 -3.99 1.68
CA ALA A 33 11.88 -4.10 1.57
C ALA A 33 11.23 -2.77 1.19
N ARG A 34 11.59 -1.69 1.90
CA ARG A 34 11.07 -0.33 1.66
C ARG A 34 11.47 0.20 0.28
N ASP A 35 12.73 0.03 -0.11
CA ASP A 35 13.22 0.45 -1.43
C ASP A 35 12.51 -0.27 -2.57
N ALA A 36 12.11 -1.52 -2.37
CA ALA A 36 11.39 -2.29 -3.38
C ALA A 36 10.02 -1.69 -3.74
N VAL A 37 9.33 -1.04 -2.81
CA VAL A 37 8.00 -0.43 -3.07
C VAL A 37 8.07 1.01 -3.56
N ARG A 38 9.18 1.74 -3.31
CA ARG A 38 9.31 3.17 -3.64
C ARG A 38 9.06 3.51 -5.12
N PRO A 39 9.59 2.76 -6.12
CA PRO A 39 9.33 3.06 -7.54
C PRO A 39 7.85 2.96 -7.89
N TYR A 40 7.16 1.95 -7.35
CA TYR A 40 5.72 1.80 -7.52
C TYR A 40 4.97 2.97 -6.89
N LEU A 41 5.28 3.30 -5.63
CA LEU A 41 4.62 4.39 -4.91
C LEU A 41 4.83 5.75 -5.58
N ALA A 42 6.03 6.02 -6.09
CA ALA A 42 6.30 7.26 -6.83
C ALA A 42 5.37 7.41 -8.04
N LYS A 43 5.18 6.34 -8.81
CA LYS A 43 4.24 6.32 -9.94
C LYS A 43 2.78 6.41 -9.46
N PHE A 44 2.43 5.67 -8.43
CA PHE A 44 1.08 5.63 -7.87
C PHE A 44 0.64 7.01 -7.36
N ILE A 45 1.50 7.73 -6.62
CA ILE A 45 1.24 9.09 -6.15
C ILE A 45 1.09 10.04 -7.35
N GLY A 46 1.93 9.92 -8.38
CA GLY A 46 1.82 10.72 -9.60
C GLY A 46 0.48 10.53 -10.32
N ILE A 47 -0.08 9.33 -10.32
CA ILE A 47 -1.37 9.01 -10.95
C ILE A 47 -2.55 9.43 -10.06
N HIS A 48 -2.52 9.04 -8.77
CA HIS A 48 -3.66 9.07 -7.86
C HIS A 48 -3.53 10.11 -6.74
N GLY A 49 -2.44 10.88 -6.68
CA GLY A 49 -2.12 11.74 -5.53
C GLY A 49 -3.22 12.75 -5.19
N TYR A 50 -3.96 13.24 -6.15
CA TYR A 50 -5.08 14.16 -5.93
C TYR A 50 -6.41 13.48 -5.58
N HIS A 51 -6.42 12.16 -5.41
CA HIS A 51 -7.61 11.47 -4.91
C HIS A 51 -7.83 11.80 -3.42
N PRO A 52 -9.05 12.06 -2.96
CA PRO A 52 -9.34 12.46 -1.57
C PRO A 52 -8.68 11.58 -0.50
N ILE A 53 -8.60 10.27 -0.73
CA ILE A 53 -7.97 9.31 0.20
C ILE A 53 -6.48 9.61 0.46
N MET A 54 -5.77 10.22 -0.49
CA MET A 54 -4.37 10.60 -0.30
C MET A 54 -4.23 11.76 0.68
N PHE A 55 -5.15 12.73 0.63
CA PHE A 55 -5.21 13.81 1.59
C PHE A 55 -5.61 13.31 2.98
N GLU A 56 -6.55 12.36 3.06
CA GLU A 56 -6.92 11.68 4.33
C GLU A 56 -5.74 10.90 4.91
N ALA A 57 -4.89 10.30 4.07
CA ALA A 57 -3.64 9.67 4.48
C ALA A 57 -2.53 10.68 4.85
N GLY A 58 -2.81 11.99 4.77
CA GLY A 58 -1.90 13.06 5.18
C GLY A 58 -0.87 13.45 4.11
N LEU A 59 -1.09 13.11 2.83
CA LEU A 59 -0.29 13.66 1.74
C LEU A 59 -0.85 15.03 1.36
N THR A 60 -0.02 16.06 1.46
CA THR A 60 -0.40 17.41 1.05
C THR A 60 -0.15 17.64 -0.43
N GLU A 61 -0.74 18.70 -0.98
CA GLU A 61 -0.48 19.10 -2.37
C GLU A 61 1.00 19.34 -2.67
N GLU A 62 1.74 19.90 -1.70
CA GLU A 62 3.18 20.13 -1.81
C GLU A 62 3.96 18.82 -1.96
N ILE A 63 3.55 17.77 -1.24
CA ILE A 63 4.13 16.43 -1.36
C ILE A 63 3.77 15.81 -2.71
N ILE A 64 2.53 15.92 -3.15
CA ILE A 64 1.98 15.25 -4.35
C ILE A 64 2.51 15.88 -5.65
N ARG A 65 2.62 17.21 -5.70
CA ARG A 65 2.94 17.97 -6.92
C ARG A 65 4.20 17.48 -7.65
N PRO A 66 5.37 17.28 -6.99
CA PRO A 66 6.56 16.80 -7.68
C PRO A 66 6.35 15.46 -8.39
N PHE A 67 5.60 14.54 -7.81
CA PHE A 67 5.30 13.24 -8.42
C PHE A 67 4.41 13.39 -9.66
N LYS A 68 3.43 14.29 -9.61
CA LYS A 68 2.54 14.57 -10.73
C LYS A 68 3.29 15.18 -11.90
N GLU A 69 4.14 16.17 -11.63
CA GLU A 69 4.97 16.83 -12.63
C GLU A 69 5.95 15.85 -13.27
N ALA A 70 6.63 15.03 -12.46
CA ALA A 70 7.55 14.02 -12.96
C ALA A 70 6.85 12.94 -13.82
N LEU A 71 5.63 12.55 -13.45
CA LEU A 71 4.82 11.62 -14.24
C LEU A 71 4.51 12.20 -15.63
N ILE A 72 4.03 13.46 -15.70
CA ILE A 72 3.70 14.15 -16.94
C ILE A 72 4.94 14.27 -17.86
N GLN A 73 6.12 14.50 -17.27
CA GLN A 73 7.38 14.62 -17.99
C GLN A 73 8.05 13.28 -18.34
N GLY A 74 7.48 12.14 -17.92
CA GLY A 74 8.13 10.82 -18.09
C GLY A 74 9.38 10.62 -17.22
N LYS A 75 9.53 11.40 -16.14
CA LYS A 75 10.72 11.44 -15.27
C LYS A 75 10.48 10.85 -13.87
N THR A 76 9.55 9.92 -13.73
CA THR A 76 9.13 9.36 -12.43
C THR A 76 10.30 8.81 -11.62
N ALA A 77 11.35 8.29 -12.28
CA ALA A 77 12.55 7.81 -11.59
C ALA A 77 13.26 8.88 -10.75
N GLN A 78 13.17 10.16 -11.14
CA GLN A 78 13.85 11.26 -10.43
C GLN A 78 13.19 11.60 -9.08
N VAL A 79 11.92 11.22 -8.88
CA VAL A 79 11.17 11.49 -7.65
C VAL A 79 11.05 10.28 -6.72
N ILE A 80 11.64 9.14 -7.08
CA ILE A 80 11.68 7.97 -6.19
C ILE A 80 12.28 8.31 -4.82
N PRO A 81 13.38 9.10 -4.70
CA PRO A 81 13.94 9.47 -3.41
C PRO A 81 13.02 10.33 -2.54
N LEU A 82 11.98 10.94 -3.11
CA LEU A 82 10.99 11.73 -2.35
C LEU A 82 9.94 10.84 -1.66
N VAL A 83 9.88 9.54 -1.99
CA VAL A 83 9.06 8.58 -1.26
C VAL A 83 9.74 8.26 0.07
N THR A 84 9.38 8.98 1.11
CA THR A 84 9.92 8.81 2.47
C THR A 84 9.42 7.52 3.12
N ASP A 85 10.03 7.11 4.23
CA ASP A 85 9.55 5.97 5.02
C ASP A 85 8.13 6.20 5.54
N ASP A 86 7.78 7.44 5.93
CA ASP A 86 6.42 7.80 6.33
C ASP A 86 5.39 7.55 5.21
N ILE A 87 5.74 7.87 3.96
CA ILE A 87 4.89 7.58 2.80
C ILE A 87 4.77 6.07 2.58
N VAL A 88 5.87 5.32 2.72
CA VAL A 88 5.84 3.85 2.63
C VAL A 88 4.93 3.28 3.71
N ASP A 89 5.05 3.74 4.94
CA ASP A 89 4.23 3.27 6.06
C ASP A 89 2.74 3.57 5.88
N LYS A 90 2.38 4.62 5.20
CA LYS A 90 0.98 4.98 4.90
C LYS A 90 0.38 4.17 3.76
N LEU A 91 1.17 3.84 2.73
CA LEU A 91 0.64 3.35 1.46
C LEU A 91 1.04 1.91 1.10
N ALA A 92 1.95 1.27 1.86
CA ALA A 92 2.46 -0.06 1.56
C ALA A 92 2.59 -0.93 2.82
N ILE A 93 2.83 -2.22 2.62
CA ILE A 93 3.25 -3.17 3.65
C ILE A 93 4.68 -3.60 3.29
N ALA A 94 5.70 -2.95 3.86
CA ALA A 94 7.09 -3.17 3.47
C ALA A 94 8.02 -3.12 4.69
N GLY A 95 8.67 -4.23 5.00
CA GLY A 95 9.56 -4.38 6.15
C GLY A 95 9.92 -5.84 6.38
N ASN A 96 10.42 -6.15 7.59
CA ASN A 96 10.64 -7.53 8.01
C ASN A 96 9.30 -8.25 8.29
N ALA A 97 9.36 -9.57 8.48
CA ALA A 97 8.17 -10.38 8.69
C ALA A 97 7.36 -9.95 9.92
N ALA A 98 8.03 -9.61 11.04
CA ALA A 98 7.36 -9.17 12.25
C ALA A 98 6.57 -7.88 12.02
N TYR A 99 7.22 -6.87 11.43
CA TYR A 99 6.57 -5.60 11.06
C TYR A 99 5.36 -5.81 10.15
N CYS A 100 5.51 -6.67 9.12
CA CYS A 100 4.43 -6.95 8.18
C CYS A 100 3.24 -7.66 8.85
N LYS A 101 3.49 -8.61 9.77
CA LYS A 101 2.45 -9.27 10.57
C LYS A 101 1.68 -8.26 11.44
N ASP A 102 2.38 -7.41 12.16
CA ASP A 102 1.77 -6.38 13.02
C ASP A 102 0.92 -5.41 12.20
N LYS A 103 1.42 -5.00 11.04
CA LYS A 103 0.70 -4.10 10.15
C LYS A 103 -0.56 -4.75 9.56
N LEU A 104 -0.49 -6.02 9.15
CA LEU A 104 -1.65 -6.78 8.69
C LEU A 104 -2.70 -6.93 9.81
N ALA A 105 -2.27 -7.19 11.05
CA ALA A 105 -3.16 -7.25 12.21
C ALA A 105 -3.86 -5.91 12.44
N ALA A 106 -3.14 -4.78 12.36
CA ALA A 106 -3.72 -3.45 12.49
C ALA A 106 -4.72 -3.13 11.36
N ILE A 107 -4.41 -3.49 10.12
CA ILE A 107 -5.29 -3.34 8.96
C ILE A 107 -6.58 -4.16 9.15
N ASN A 108 -6.47 -5.39 9.64
CA ASN A 108 -7.61 -6.24 9.93
C ASN A 108 -8.47 -5.66 11.06
N ALA A 109 -7.86 -5.19 12.15
CA ALA A 109 -8.55 -4.52 13.24
C ALA A 109 -9.28 -3.25 12.79
N ALA A 110 -8.76 -2.55 11.77
CA ALA A 110 -9.43 -1.42 11.14
C ALA A 110 -10.63 -1.81 10.24
N GLY A 111 -10.88 -3.11 10.07
CA GLY A 111 -12.04 -3.64 9.37
C GLY A 111 -11.80 -4.13 7.94
N VAL A 112 -10.54 -4.20 7.48
CA VAL A 112 -10.18 -4.83 6.21
C VAL A 112 -10.01 -6.33 6.46
N SER A 113 -11.05 -7.10 6.15
CA SER A 113 -11.07 -8.55 6.40
C SER A 113 -10.33 -9.38 5.33
N MET A 114 -9.97 -8.75 4.22
CA MET A 114 -9.27 -9.39 3.10
C MET A 114 -8.17 -8.46 2.55
N PRO A 115 -7.02 -8.35 3.22
CA PRO A 115 -5.87 -7.66 2.65
C PRO A 115 -5.33 -8.45 1.46
N ILE A 116 -5.15 -7.80 0.32
CA ILE A 116 -4.64 -8.39 -0.91
C ILE A 116 -3.25 -7.84 -1.17
N ALA A 117 -2.24 -8.67 -0.94
CA ALA A 117 -0.88 -8.36 -1.35
C ALA A 117 -0.78 -8.48 -2.88
N PHE A 118 -0.26 -7.46 -3.54
CA PHE A 118 -0.04 -7.54 -4.98
C PHE A 118 1.44 -7.44 -5.33
N GLU A 119 1.76 -8.07 -6.44
CA GLU A 119 3.10 -8.11 -6.97
C GLU A 119 3.56 -6.74 -7.45
N LEU A 120 4.82 -6.44 -7.15
CA LEU A 120 5.48 -5.24 -7.66
C LEU A 120 6.06 -5.51 -9.06
N PRO A 121 6.01 -4.54 -9.98
CA PRO A 121 6.60 -4.69 -11.30
C PRO A 121 8.08 -5.13 -11.23
N GLY A 122 8.41 -6.18 -11.99
CA GLY A 122 9.76 -6.72 -12.07
C GLY A 122 10.11 -7.80 -11.04
N ARG A 123 9.15 -8.25 -10.23
CA ARG A 123 9.30 -9.42 -9.36
C ARG A 123 8.44 -10.59 -9.84
N SER A 124 8.82 -11.80 -9.45
CA SER A 124 8.04 -13.00 -9.78
C SER A 124 6.88 -13.18 -8.80
N PRO A 125 5.63 -13.42 -9.26
CA PRO A 125 4.50 -13.76 -8.40
C PRO A 125 4.81 -14.91 -7.45
N LEU A 126 5.54 -15.91 -7.94
CA LEU A 126 5.92 -17.07 -7.16
C LEU A 126 6.87 -16.71 -6.01
N GLU A 127 7.76 -15.73 -6.23
CA GLU A 127 8.66 -15.24 -5.18
C GLU A 127 7.89 -14.55 -4.06
N LEU A 128 6.88 -13.73 -4.40
CA LEU A 128 6.00 -13.11 -3.42
C LEU A 128 5.20 -14.16 -2.62
N VAL A 129 4.59 -15.15 -3.31
CA VAL A 129 3.82 -16.22 -2.67
C VAL A 129 4.70 -17.01 -1.72
N ASN A 130 5.86 -17.48 -2.16
CA ASN A 130 6.79 -18.26 -1.33
C ASN A 130 7.26 -17.44 -0.11
N THR A 131 7.49 -16.15 -0.26
CA THR A 131 7.87 -15.28 0.85
C THR A 131 6.71 -15.10 1.84
N LEU A 132 5.49 -14.88 1.36
CA LEU A 132 4.31 -14.75 2.20
C LEU A 132 4.02 -16.05 2.98
N GLU A 133 4.09 -17.21 2.32
CA GLU A 133 3.89 -18.49 2.98
C GLU A 133 4.94 -18.74 4.06
N ARG A 134 6.21 -18.55 3.74
CA ARG A 134 7.32 -18.81 4.67
C ARG A 134 7.36 -17.83 5.83
N GLU A 135 7.16 -16.54 5.59
CA GLU A 135 7.43 -15.47 6.54
C GLU A 135 6.19 -14.97 7.27
N LEU A 136 5.00 -15.05 6.64
CA LEU A 136 3.78 -14.46 7.21
C LEU A 136 2.71 -15.49 7.58
N LEU A 137 2.66 -16.66 6.94
CA LEU A 137 1.63 -17.67 7.17
C LEU A 137 2.12 -18.89 7.96
N ALA A 138 3.43 -19.04 8.10
CA ALA A 138 4.04 -20.03 8.99
C ALA A 138 4.05 -19.55 10.43
#